data_707680aaf4179ee62dac16e10602e779
#
_entry.id   707680aaf4179ee62dac16e10602e779
#
_cell.length_a   1.000
_cell.length_b   1.000
_cell.length_c   1.000
_cell.angle_alpha   90.00
_cell.angle_beta   90.00
_cell.angle_gamma   90.00
#
_symmetry.space_group_name_H-M   'P 1'
#
loop_
_entity.id
_entity.type
_entity.pdbx_description
1 polymer ?
#
loop_
_entity_poly.entity_id
_entity_poly.type
_entity_poly.pdbx_seq_one_letter_code
_entity_poly.pdbx_strand_id
1 'polypeptide(L)'
;MFAESYGIGANDLANAFGTSVSAKALKYWQAVLVAAVFEFLGAVLLGANNTDTMKSGVADPKAFESRPEILMYGMLCVMIAAAFWDIFSCTLELQVSTTHTTAGALMGMALASYGSDAVIWSASSSTFPGASALFMGWGTSPILAMFFSGTLFFLVRTFVMRSKDPFTRALWVMPLAVWLTVFVIVFTVIQTGNKNKTWDTVANGTAVWISVVVAVGISVSSALVFIPFMKRTIAVKDAEQYLQVFSACTMSFAHGANDVANAMGPFAAVYYIWQNSEVPGSKVPVPTWILAFGGVGIVIGLATYGWHIMGLYGAKSVMISNSRGFCIELATAMTVIFAARWGIPISTSHTCVFAAVAVGCFEGWRGVNWFMVLQTICAMFITL
;
A
#
# COMPACT_ATOMS: atom_id res chain seq x y z
N MET A 1 3.40 -18.51 4.14
CA MET A 1 3.49 -17.47 3.10
C MET A 1 2.18 -17.34 2.28
N PHE A 2 1.67 -18.38 1.55
CA PHE A 2 0.43 -18.24 0.79
C PHE A 2 -0.77 -17.83 1.66
N ALA A 3 -0.97 -18.48 2.82
CA ALA A 3 -2.05 -18.15 3.75
C ALA A 3 -1.98 -16.71 4.26
N GLU A 4 -0.77 -16.19 4.50
CA GLU A 4 -0.56 -14.80 4.92
C GLU A 4 -0.84 -13.83 3.76
N SER A 5 -0.32 -14.07 2.55
CA SER A 5 -0.68 -13.27 1.38
C SER A 5 -2.18 -13.28 1.10
N TYR A 6 -2.82 -14.42 1.29
CA TYR A 6 -4.28 -14.54 1.22
C TYR A 6 -4.97 -13.66 2.26
N GLY A 7 -4.53 -13.69 3.51
CA GLY A 7 -5.04 -12.84 4.59
C GLY A 7 -4.90 -11.35 4.28
N ILE A 8 -3.73 -10.93 3.76
CA ILE A 8 -3.48 -9.56 3.30
C ILE A 8 -4.53 -9.14 2.24
N GLY A 9 -4.74 -9.98 1.24
CA GLY A 9 -5.72 -9.70 0.18
C GLY A 9 -7.16 -9.65 0.68
N ALA A 10 -7.51 -10.53 1.59
CA ALA A 10 -8.85 -10.63 2.17
C ALA A 10 -9.20 -9.46 3.09
N ASN A 11 -8.24 -8.96 3.88
CA ASN A 11 -8.44 -7.89 4.86
C ASN A 11 -8.00 -6.53 4.30
N ASP A 12 -6.74 -6.38 3.97
CA ASP A 12 -6.11 -5.08 3.76
C ASP A 12 -6.38 -4.53 2.35
N LEU A 13 -6.20 -5.33 1.30
CA LEU A 13 -6.50 -4.90 -0.07
C LEU A 13 -8.00 -4.59 -0.27
N ALA A 14 -8.88 -5.23 0.49
CA ALA A 14 -10.30 -4.91 0.49
C ALA A 14 -10.56 -3.43 0.84
N ASN A 15 -9.70 -2.83 1.67
CA ASN A 15 -9.79 -1.42 2.03
C ASN A 15 -9.42 -0.49 0.88
N ALA A 16 -8.43 -0.89 0.09
CA ALA A 16 -7.99 -0.11 -1.07
C ALA A 16 -9.12 0.08 -2.11
N PHE A 17 -10.01 -0.90 -2.23
CA PHE A 17 -11.15 -0.84 -3.15
C PHE A 17 -12.48 -0.49 -2.49
N GLY A 18 -12.54 -0.44 -1.17
CA GLY A 18 -13.77 -0.16 -0.42
C GLY A 18 -14.43 1.16 -0.83
N THR A 19 -13.65 2.20 -1.05
CA THR A 19 -14.12 3.51 -1.54
C THR A 19 -14.67 3.43 -2.95
N SER A 20 -13.98 2.78 -3.87
CA SER A 20 -14.36 2.66 -5.29
C SER A 20 -15.59 1.79 -5.49
N VAL A 21 -15.72 0.68 -4.76
CA VAL A 21 -16.87 -0.21 -4.84
C VAL A 21 -18.10 0.42 -4.18
N SER A 22 -17.93 1.09 -3.03
CA SER A 22 -19.03 1.78 -2.34
C SER A 22 -19.55 3.01 -3.10
N ALA A 23 -18.66 3.76 -3.74
CA ALA A 23 -19.05 4.86 -4.64
C ALA A 23 -19.66 4.37 -5.97
N LYS A 24 -19.69 3.05 -6.19
CA LYS A 24 -20.11 2.41 -7.44
C LYS A 24 -19.25 2.79 -8.65
N ALA A 25 -18.01 3.21 -8.42
CA ALA A 25 -17.03 3.45 -9.49
C ALA A 25 -16.62 2.14 -10.15
N LEU A 26 -16.46 1.08 -9.37
CA LEU A 26 -16.15 -0.26 -9.81
C LEU A 26 -17.17 -1.28 -9.25
N LYS A 27 -17.49 -2.27 -10.06
CA LYS A 27 -18.11 -3.51 -9.55
C LYS A 27 -17.02 -4.36 -8.91
N TYR A 28 -17.38 -5.23 -7.96
CA TYR A 28 -16.44 -6.09 -7.26
C TYR A 28 -15.51 -6.88 -8.21
N TRP A 29 -16.07 -7.55 -9.22
CA TRP A 29 -15.27 -8.31 -10.18
C TRP A 29 -14.31 -7.42 -10.99
N GLN A 30 -14.66 -6.14 -11.23
CA GLN A 30 -13.77 -5.17 -11.89
C GLN A 30 -12.63 -4.77 -10.95
N ALA A 31 -12.91 -4.59 -9.65
CA ALA A 31 -11.89 -4.35 -8.65
C ALA A 31 -10.88 -5.51 -8.57
N VAL A 32 -11.37 -6.76 -8.64
CA VAL A 32 -10.50 -7.96 -8.70
C VAL A 32 -9.62 -7.96 -9.95
N LEU A 33 -10.16 -7.58 -11.12
CA LEU A 33 -9.35 -7.48 -12.35
C LEU A 33 -8.30 -6.37 -12.26
N VAL A 34 -8.65 -5.22 -11.69
CA VAL A 34 -7.70 -4.11 -11.45
C VAL A 34 -6.59 -4.60 -10.51
N ALA A 35 -6.93 -5.27 -9.42
CA ALA A 35 -5.98 -5.83 -8.48
C ALA A 35 -5.06 -6.87 -9.16
N ALA A 36 -5.61 -7.77 -9.97
CA ALA A 36 -4.82 -8.79 -10.68
C ALA A 36 -3.71 -8.19 -11.54
N VAL A 37 -3.86 -6.96 -12.01
CA VAL A 37 -2.84 -6.25 -12.79
C VAL A 37 -1.99 -5.35 -11.91
N PHE A 38 -2.61 -4.41 -11.21
CA PHE A 38 -1.87 -3.32 -10.55
C PHE A 38 -1.25 -3.75 -9.23
N GLU A 39 -1.93 -4.58 -8.44
CA GLU A 39 -1.37 -5.16 -7.21
C GLU A 39 -0.15 -6.02 -7.52
N PHE A 40 -0.29 -6.91 -8.51
CA PHE A 40 0.78 -7.76 -8.96
C PHE A 40 1.98 -6.95 -9.47
N LEU A 41 1.74 -5.92 -10.29
CA LEU A 41 2.81 -5.04 -10.79
C LEU A 41 3.48 -4.26 -9.66
N GLY A 42 2.73 -3.75 -8.70
CA GLY A 42 3.26 -3.07 -7.53
C GLY A 42 4.18 -3.98 -6.71
N ALA A 43 3.72 -5.20 -6.41
CA ALA A 43 4.49 -6.21 -5.70
C ALA A 43 5.83 -6.54 -6.40
N VAL A 44 5.78 -6.80 -7.70
CA VAL A 44 6.97 -7.23 -8.47
C VAL A 44 7.95 -6.08 -8.70
N LEU A 45 7.46 -4.87 -9.00
CA LEU A 45 8.32 -3.75 -9.39
C LEU A 45 8.87 -2.93 -8.21
N LEU A 46 8.11 -2.80 -7.12
CA LEU A 46 8.50 -1.96 -5.98
C LEU A 46 8.58 -2.69 -4.63
N GLY A 47 8.06 -3.93 -4.52
CA GLY A 47 7.97 -4.66 -3.25
C GLY A 47 9.32 -5.00 -2.60
N ALA A 48 10.41 -5.06 -3.37
CA ALA A 48 11.71 -5.52 -2.89
C ALA A 48 12.26 -4.72 -1.70
N ASN A 49 12.14 -3.38 -1.70
CA ASN A 49 12.68 -2.54 -0.62
C ASN A 49 12.04 -2.84 0.74
N ASN A 50 10.70 -2.92 0.76
CA ASN A 50 9.97 -3.21 2.00
C ASN A 50 10.17 -4.67 2.43
N THR A 51 10.28 -5.59 1.45
CA THR A 51 10.60 -7.00 1.71
C THR A 51 11.97 -7.16 2.37
N ASP A 52 12.98 -6.38 1.95
CA ASP A 52 14.29 -6.36 2.61
C ASP A 52 14.20 -5.88 4.07
N THR A 53 13.37 -4.89 4.35
CA THR A 53 13.14 -4.41 5.73
C THR A 53 12.47 -5.49 6.59
N MET A 54 11.45 -6.17 6.09
CA MET A 54 10.79 -7.25 6.82
C MET A 54 11.67 -8.50 6.96
N LYS A 55 12.55 -8.76 5.99
CA LYS A 55 13.48 -9.89 6.01
C LYS A 55 14.57 -9.75 7.08
N SER A 56 15.14 -8.54 7.26
CA SER A 56 16.36 -8.34 8.05
C SER A 56 16.49 -6.97 8.74
N GLY A 57 15.43 -6.16 8.74
CA GLY A 57 15.45 -4.81 9.30
C GLY A 57 14.77 -4.67 10.66
N VAL A 58 14.11 -5.72 11.16
CA VAL A 58 13.40 -5.74 12.45
C VAL A 58 14.09 -6.66 13.46
N ALA A 59 14.24 -7.94 13.13
CA ALA A 59 15.09 -8.86 13.88
C ALA A 59 16.54 -8.70 13.42
N ASP A 60 17.49 -8.62 14.37
CA ASP A 60 18.91 -8.49 14.04
C ASP A 60 19.48 -9.83 13.53
N PRO A 61 19.83 -9.92 12.25
CA PRO A 61 20.42 -11.16 11.72
C PRO A 61 21.66 -11.63 12.47
N LYS A 62 22.45 -10.70 13.00
CA LYS A 62 23.70 -11.03 13.73
C LYS A 62 23.46 -11.85 14.97
N ALA A 63 22.32 -11.66 15.65
CA ALA A 63 21.95 -12.45 16.82
C ALA A 63 21.76 -13.94 16.49
N PHE A 64 21.52 -14.26 15.23
CA PHE A 64 21.21 -15.61 14.74
C PHE A 64 22.37 -16.25 13.92
N GLU A 65 23.49 -15.55 13.71
CA GLU A 65 24.61 -16.05 12.87
C GLU A 65 25.13 -17.42 13.32
N SER A 66 25.17 -17.68 14.64
CA SER A 66 25.62 -18.95 15.18
C SER A 66 24.62 -20.10 15.00
N ARG A 67 23.33 -19.78 14.78
CA ARG A 67 22.25 -20.75 14.69
C ARG A 67 21.17 -20.29 13.72
N PRO A 68 21.47 -20.29 12.40
CA PRO A 68 20.53 -19.83 11.36
C PRO A 68 19.19 -20.57 11.37
N GLU A 69 19.18 -21.83 11.81
CA GLU A 69 17.99 -22.65 11.94
C GLU A 69 16.95 -22.07 12.92
N ILE A 70 17.41 -21.34 13.96
CA ILE A 70 16.48 -20.66 14.90
C ILE A 70 15.76 -19.51 14.19
N LEU A 71 16.49 -18.71 13.39
CA LEU A 71 15.86 -17.66 12.59
C LEU A 71 14.89 -18.25 11.58
N MET A 72 15.27 -19.32 10.89
CA MET A 72 14.39 -19.98 9.91
C MET A 72 13.10 -20.48 10.56
N TYR A 73 13.18 -21.15 11.71
CA TYR A 73 12.02 -21.61 12.47
C TYR A 73 11.17 -20.41 12.99
N GLY A 74 11.85 -19.40 13.52
CA GLY A 74 11.21 -18.17 14.00
C GLY A 74 10.42 -17.45 12.90
N MET A 75 11.00 -17.30 11.71
CA MET A 75 10.30 -16.71 10.56
C MET A 75 9.10 -17.54 10.09
N LEU A 76 9.14 -18.87 10.22
CA LEU A 76 7.99 -19.74 10.00
C LEU A 76 6.88 -19.45 11.02
N CYS A 77 7.24 -19.30 12.31
CA CYS A 77 6.27 -18.95 13.35
C CYS A 77 5.64 -17.55 13.10
N VAL A 78 6.43 -16.58 12.65
CA VAL A 78 5.94 -15.25 12.23
C VAL A 78 4.88 -15.37 11.15
N MET A 79 5.15 -16.11 10.07
CA MET A 79 4.20 -16.29 8.98
C MET A 79 2.92 -17.01 9.42
N ILE A 80 3.00 -17.97 10.34
CA ILE A 80 1.84 -18.68 10.87
C ILE A 80 1.00 -17.74 11.75
N ALA A 81 1.64 -16.98 12.64
CA ALA A 81 0.96 -16.05 13.54
C ALA A 81 0.26 -14.93 12.74
N ALA A 82 0.96 -14.33 11.76
CA ALA A 82 0.40 -13.29 10.92
C ALA A 82 -0.77 -13.82 10.09
N ALA A 83 -0.61 -14.94 9.40
CA ALA A 83 -1.69 -15.55 8.63
C ALA A 83 -2.92 -15.89 9.49
N PHE A 84 -2.69 -16.43 10.69
CA PHE A 84 -3.78 -16.73 11.63
C PHE A 84 -4.52 -15.45 12.02
N TRP A 85 -3.81 -14.42 12.44
CA TRP A 85 -4.43 -13.17 12.89
C TRP A 85 -5.18 -12.45 11.76
N ASP A 86 -4.59 -12.35 10.58
CA ASP A 86 -5.20 -11.67 9.44
C ASP A 86 -6.49 -12.37 8.99
N ILE A 87 -6.47 -13.72 8.90
CA ILE A 87 -7.66 -14.51 8.53
C ILE A 87 -8.70 -14.45 9.65
N PHE A 88 -8.28 -14.59 10.92
CA PHE A 88 -9.18 -14.52 12.07
C PHE A 88 -9.86 -13.16 12.16
N SER A 89 -9.13 -12.07 11.93
CA SER A 89 -9.68 -10.71 11.90
C SER A 89 -10.74 -10.53 10.81
N CYS A 90 -10.57 -11.19 9.64
CA CYS A 90 -11.60 -11.21 8.62
C CYS A 90 -12.90 -11.85 9.11
N THR A 91 -12.83 -12.93 9.91
CA THR A 91 -14.03 -13.58 10.46
C THR A 91 -14.75 -12.74 11.51
N LEU A 92 -14.01 -11.86 12.19
CA LEU A 92 -14.55 -10.91 13.16
C LEU A 92 -15.00 -9.60 12.51
N GLU A 93 -14.90 -9.48 11.21
CA GLU A 93 -15.18 -8.23 10.48
C GLU A 93 -14.33 -7.05 10.99
N LEU A 94 -13.13 -7.33 11.48
CA LEU A 94 -12.19 -6.34 11.96
C LEU A 94 -11.19 -5.99 10.87
N GLN A 95 -11.07 -4.69 10.62
CA GLN A 95 -9.99 -4.18 9.79
C GLN A 95 -8.73 -4.04 10.63
N VAL A 96 -7.70 -4.78 10.25
CA VAL A 96 -6.40 -4.74 10.91
C VAL A 96 -5.32 -4.29 9.93
N SER A 97 -4.14 -3.99 10.45
CA SER A 97 -2.97 -3.69 9.63
C SER A 97 -2.06 -4.90 9.57
N THR A 98 -1.96 -5.49 8.41
CA THR A 98 -1.07 -6.64 8.17
C THR A 98 0.40 -6.28 8.38
N THR A 99 0.80 -5.02 8.14
CA THR A 99 2.15 -4.52 8.43
C THR A 99 2.43 -4.52 9.94
N HIS A 100 1.45 -4.13 10.77
CA HIS A 100 1.59 -4.19 12.23
C HIS A 100 1.66 -5.64 12.71
N THR A 101 0.80 -6.51 12.18
CA THR A 101 0.79 -7.94 12.50
C THR A 101 2.16 -8.57 12.27
N THR A 102 2.73 -8.39 11.08
CA THR A 102 4.01 -8.99 10.73
C THR A 102 5.17 -8.37 11.52
N ALA A 103 5.19 -7.05 11.66
CA ALA A 103 6.26 -6.37 12.42
C ALA A 103 6.20 -6.75 13.91
N GLY A 104 5.01 -6.81 14.52
CA GLY A 104 4.80 -7.29 15.88
C GLY A 104 5.26 -8.73 16.07
N ALA A 105 4.89 -9.63 15.14
CA ALA A 105 5.32 -11.01 15.16
C ALA A 105 6.85 -11.16 15.02
N LEU A 106 7.50 -10.36 14.17
CA LEU A 106 8.96 -10.32 14.03
C LEU A 106 9.64 -9.86 15.32
N MET A 107 9.15 -8.77 15.93
CA MET A 107 9.67 -8.30 17.22
C MET A 107 9.44 -9.33 18.32
N GLY A 108 8.24 -9.92 18.42
CA GLY A 108 7.92 -10.96 19.38
C GLY A 108 8.79 -12.20 19.24
N MET A 109 9.04 -12.64 18.01
CA MET A 109 9.95 -13.75 17.71
C MET A 109 11.38 -13.46 18.16
N ALA A 110 11.92 -12.28 17.83
CA ALA A 110 13.26 -11.88 18.21
C ALA A 110 13.43 -11.79 19.74
N LEU A 111 12.46 -11.16 20.43
CA LEU A 111 12.42 -11.06 21.89
C LEU A 111 12.37 -12.44 22.56
N ALA A 112 11.55 -13.36 22.03
CA ALA A 112 11.41 -14.71 22.58
C ALA A 112 12.68 -15.56 22.36
N SER A 113 13.42 -15.32 21.26
CA SER A 113 14.63 -16.11 20.91
C SER A 113 15.86 -15.67 21.71
N TYR A 114 16.18 -14.39 21.73
CA TYR A 114 17.44 -13.87 22.31
C TYR A 114 17.25 -12.56 23.09
N GLY A 115 16.02 -12.18 23.41
CA GLY A 115 15.74 -10.98 24.18
C GLY A 115 15.83 -9.68 23.37
N SER A 116 15.88 -8.56 24.09
CA SER A 116 15.83 -7.21 23.51
C SER A 116 16.96 -6.92 22.51
N ASP A 117 18.12 -7.56 22.68
CA ASP A 117 19.30 -7.32 21.86
C ASP A 117 19.17 -7.92 20.45
N ALA A 118 18.21 -8.84 20.27
CA ALA A 118 17.89 -9.42 18.97
C ALA A 118 16.91 -8.56 18.15
N VAL A 119 16.42 -7.45 18.70
CA VAL A 119 15.57 -6.49 17.98
C VAL A 119 16.39 -5.27 17.58
N ILE A 120 16.32 -4.88 16.32
CA ILE A 120 16.91 -3.62 15.86
C ILE A 120 15.97 -2.48 16.26
N TRP A 121 16.16 -1.91 17.46
CA TRP A 121 15.32 -0.81 17.94
C TRP A 121 15.56 0.48 17.19
N SER A 122 16.83 0.82 16.96
CA SER A 122 17.21 2.01 16.19
C SER A 122 18.46 1.72 15.38
N ALA A 123 18.46 2.07 14.10
CA ALA A 123 19.66 1.92 13.29
C ALA A 123 20.62 3.08 13.52
N SER A 124 21.83 2.77 13.95
CA SER A 124 22.94 3.72 13.93
C SER A 124 23.56 3.88 12.53
N SER A 125 23.22 3.00 11.59
CA SER A 125 23.66 3.04 10.19
C SER A 125 22.45 3.11 9.25
N SER A 126 22.57 3.93 8.23
CA SER A 126 21.53 4.32 7.26
C SER A 126 20.94 3.19 6.40
N THR A 127 21.20 1.92 6.68
CA THR A 127 20.79 0.83 5.78
C THR A 127 19.43 0.23 6.13
N PHE A 128 19.05 0.19 7.42
CA PHE A 128 17.72 -0.24 7.86
C PHE A 128 17.26 0.61 9.05
N PRO A 129 16.00 1.05 9.00
CA PRO A 129 15.51 2.00 9.99
C PRO A 129 15.23 1.41 11.38
N GLY A 130 15.15 0.09 11.53
CA GLY A 130 14.78 -0.55 12.78
C GLY A 130 13.32 -0.31 13.20
N ALA A 131 12.92 -0.86 14.36
CA ALA A 131 11.56 -0.76 14.88
C ALA A 131 11.12 0.70 15.12
N SER A 132 12.04 1.58 15.57
CA SER A 132 11.72 3.00 15.80
C SER A 132 11.25 3.73 14.56
N ALA A 133 11.81 3.42 13.38
CA ALA A 133 11.36 4.04 12.15
C ALA A 133 10.02 3.47 11.65
N LEU A 134 9.72 2.20 11.95
CA LEU A 134 8.37 1.65 11.73
C LEU A 134 7.35 2.41 12.57
N PHE A 135 7.59 2.58 13.87
CA PHE A 135 6.70 3.34 14.77
C PHE A 135 6.55 4.80 14.32
N MET A 136 7.64 5.46 13.92
CA MET A 136 7.56 6.80 13.33
C MET A 136 6.75 6.81 12.04
N GLY A 137 6.97 5.84 11.15
CA GLY A 137 6.21 5.69 9.90
C GLY A 137 4.72 5.52 10.15
N TRP A 138 4.34 4.71 11.14
CA TRP A 138 2.94 4.50 11.51
C TRP A 138 2.28 5.74 12.12
N GLY A 139 3.04 6.59 12.82
CA GLY A 139 2.55 7.86 13.33
C GLY A 139 2.49 8.97 12.27
N THR A 140 3.48 9.03 11.39
CA THR A 140 3.59 10.11 10.38
C THR A 140 2.75 9.87 9.14
N SER A 141 2.58 8.61 8.70
CA SER A 141 1.81 8.31 7.47
C SER A 141 0.35 8.73 7.53
N PRO A 142 -0.40 8.53 8.64
CA PRO A 142 -1.75 9.07 8.77
C PRO A 142 -1.80 10.59 8.65
N ILE A 143 -0.86 11.30 9.26
CA ILE A 143 -0.80 12.78 9.23
C ILE A 143 -0.54 13.27 7.81
N LEU A 144 0.42 12.66 7.10
CA LEU A 144 0.72 12.98 5.71
C LEU A 144 -0.48 12.69 4.80
N ALA A 145 -1.14 11.56 4.99
CA ALA A 145 -2.33 11.21 4.22
C ALA A 145 -3.49 12.20 4.45
N MET A 146 -3.71 12.63 5.69
CA MET A 146 -4.68 13.68 6.02
C MET A 146 -4.34 14.99 5.30
N PHE A 147 -3.09 15.39 5.32
CA PHE A 147 -2.64 16.61 4.66
C PHE A 147 -2.85 16.53 3.14
N PHE A 148 -2.39 15.45 2.50
CA PHE A 148 -2.54 15.29 1.04
C PHE A 148 -4.00 15.15 0.63
N SER A 149 -4.80 14.32 1.31
CA SER A 149 -6.20 14.11 0.93
C SER A 149 -7.04 15.36 1.18
N GLY A 150 -6.81 16.05 2.30
CA GLY A 150 -7.48 17.32 2.62
C GLY A 150 -7.14 18.40 1.58
N THR A 151 -5.87 18.52 1.20
CA THR A 151 -5.41 19.48 0.18
C THR A 151 -6.02 19.15 -1.19
N LEU A 152 -5.92 17.89 -1.62
CA LEU A 152 -6.50 17.44 -2.89
C LEU A 152 -8.01 17.68 -2.92
N PHE A 153 -8.73 17.33 -1.85
CA PHE A 153 -10.17 17.53 -1.80
C PHE A 153 -10.55 19.00 -1.77
N PHE A 154 -9.79 19.85 -1.06
CA PHE A 154 -9.97 21.29 -1.11
C PHE A 154 -9.83 21.83 -2.54
N LEU A 155 -8.81 21.40 -3.26
CA LEU A 155 -8.58 21.81 -4.65
C LEU A 155 -9.70 21.31 -5.58
N VAL A 156 -10.04 20.04 -5.52
CA VAL A 156 -11.11 19.44 -6.32
C VAL A 156 -12.46 20.11 -6.00
N ARG A 157 -12.78 20.30 -4.73
CA ARG A 157 -14.03 20.96 -4.30
C ARG A 157 -14.11 22.39 -4.82
N THR A 158 -13.02 23.15 -4.72
CA THR A 158 -12.99 24.57 -5.07
C THR A 158 -12.95 24.80 -6.58
N PHE A 159 -12.05 24.11 -7.28
CA PHE A 159 -11.79 24.38 -8.69
C PHE A 159 -12.60 23.52 -9.66
N VAL A 160 -13.08 22.36 -9.21
CA VAL A 160 -13.87 21.45 -10.05
C VAL A 160 -15.33 21.47 -9.64
N MET A 161 -15.66 21.00 -8.42
CA MET A 161 -17.06 20.78 -8.01
C MET A 161 -17.89 22.07 -7.92
N ARG A 162 -17.28 23.20 -7.50
CA ARG A 162 -17.94 24.52 -7.38
C ARG A 162 -17.86 25.37 -8.66
N SER A 163 -17.29 24.83 -9.74
CA SER A 163 -17.22 25.54 -11.02
C SER A 163 -18.60 25.58 -11.71
N LYS A 164 -18.76 26.50 -12.65
CA LYS A 164 -19.99 26.60 -13.47
C LYS A 164 -20.20 25.36 -14.35
N ASP A 165 -19.13 24.68 -14.74
CA ASP A 165 -19.14 23.43 -15.50
C ASP A 165 -18.16 22.43 -14.88
N PRO A 166 -18.61 21.67 -13.86
CA PRO A 166 -17.78 20.69 -13.17
C PRO A 166 -17.26 19.58 -14.09
N PHE A 167 -18.07 19.17 -15.09
CA PHE A 167 -17.71 18.11 -16.02
C PHE A 167 -16.50 18.48 -16.88
N THR A 168 -16.56 19.62 -17.56
CA THR A 168 -15.43 20.08 -18.37
C THR A 168 -14.18 20.31 -17.51
N ARG A 169 -14.33 20.83 -16.30
CA ARG A 169 -13.22 21.02 -15.38
C ARG A 169 -12.58 19.69 -14.95
N ALA A 170 -13.40 18.68 -14.63
CA ALA A 170 -12.92 17.34 -14.30
C ALA A 170 -12.09 16.73 -15.44
N LEU A 171 -12.55 16.90 -16.70
CA LEU A 171 -11.82 16.42 -17.88
C LEU A 171 -10.43 17.06 -18.04
N TRP A 172 -10.27 18.32 -17.63
CA TRP A 172 -8.95 19.00 -17.66
C TRP A 172 -8.04 18.64 -16.49
N VAL A 173 -8.63 18.28 -15.34
CA VAL A 173 -7.86 17.84 -14.15
C VAL A 173 -7.35 16.40 -14.31
N MET A 174 -8.10 15.56 -15.05
CA MET A 174 -7.74 14.16 -15.24
C MET A 174 -6.31 13.96 -15.81
N PRO A 175 -5.89 14.60 -16.90
CA PRO A 175 -4.53 14.45 -17.42
C PRO A 175 -3.44 14.85 -16.42
N LEU A 176 -3.71 15.88 -15.60
CA LEU A 176 -2.78 16.31 -14.56
C LEU A 176 -2.64 15.25 -13.45
N ALA A 177 -3.74 14.65 -13.03
CA ALA A 177 -3.73 13.57 -12.05
C ALA A 177 -2.98 12.33 -12.59
N VAL A 178 -3.25 11.95 -13.85
CA VAL A 178 -2.52 10.86 -14.54
C VAL A 178 -1.03 11.17 -14.61
N TRP A 179 -0.67 12.38 -15.02
CA TRP A 179 0.73 12.80 -15.11
C TRP A 179 1.45 12.68 -13.76
N LEU A 180 0.87 13.25 -12.71
CA LEU A 180 1.46 13.23 -11.37
C LEU A 180 1.69 11.79 -10.88
N THR A 181 0.68 10.94 -11.03
CA THR A 181 0.74 9.56 -10.58
C THR A 181 1.77 8.74 -11.35
N VAL A 182 1.73 8.81 -12.68
CA VAL A 182 2.68 8.07 -13.53
C VAL A 182 4.11 8.56 -13.28
N PHE A 183 4.31 9.87 -13.11
CA PHE A 183 5.61 10.42 -12.76
C PHE A 183 6.15 9.82 -11.46
N VAL A 184 5.34 9.82 -10.40
CA VAL A 184 5.75 9.28 -9.09
C VAL A 184 6.06 7.79 -9.19
N ILE A 185 5.21 6.99 -9.85
CA ILE A 185 5.42 5.56 -10.04
C ILE A 185 6.72 5.29 -10.81
N VAL A 186 6.87 5.88 -12.00
CA VAL A 186 8.03 5.63 -12.87
C VAL A 186 9.32 6.07 -12.20
N PHE A 187 9.32 7.25 -11.58
CA PHE A 187 10.48 7.75 -10.84
C PHE A 187 10.88 6.81 -9.70
N THR A 188 9.90 6.33 -8.93
CA THR A 188 10.15 5.41 -7.82
C THR A 188 10.65 4.05 -8.34
N VAL A 189 10.06 3.50 -9.40
CA VAL A 189 10.52 2.25 -10.03
C VAL A 189 11.97 2.36 -10.48
N ILE A 190 12.36 3.44 -11.17
CA ILE A 190 13.74 3.64 -11.64
C ILE A 190 14.69 3.71 -10.43
N GLN A 191 14.32 4.46 -9.39
CA GLN A 191 15.16 4.62 -8.20
C GLN A 191 15.31 3.32 -7.41
N THR A 192 14.25 2.52 -7.32
CA THR A 192 14.28 1.20 -6.68
C THR A 192 15.15 0.22 -7.46
N GLY A 193 15.00 0.18 -8.78
CA GLY A 193 15.84 -0.65 -9.64
C GLY A 193 17.31 -0.31 -9.55
N ASN A 194 17.66 0.98 -9.53
CA ASN A 194 19.04 1.43 -9.32
C ASN A 194 19.59 0.96 -7.96
N LYS A 195 18.80 1.09 -6.89
CA LYS A 195 19.20 0.69 -5.55
C LYS A 195 19.45 -0.82 -5.46
N ASN A 196 18.59 -1.59 -6.08
CA ASN A 196 18.66 -3.06 -6.07
C ASN A 196 19.58 -3.62 -7.16
N LYS A 197 20.21 -2.76 -7.98
CA LYS A 197 21.08 -3.16 -9.10
C LYS A 197 20.40 -4.12 -10.09
N THR A 198 19.11 -3.92 -10.31
CA THR A 198 18.34 -4.73 -11.28
C THR A 198 18.57 -4.28 -12.72
N TRP A 199 19.09 -3.08 -12.92
CA TRP A 199 19.56 -2.53 -14.21
C TRP A 199 20.75 -1.58 -13.98
N ASP A 200 21.32 -1.07 -15.04
CA ASP A 200 22.43 -0.13 -14.98
C ASP A 200 22.04 1.13 -14.21
N THR A 201 23.00 1.68 -13.45
CA THR A 201 22.75 2.85 -12.63
C THR A 201 22.35 4.06 -13.47
N VAL A 202 21.17 4.60 -13.20
CA VAL A 202 20.62 5.78 -13.86
C VAL A 202 20.84 6.99 -12.95
N ALA A 203 21.48 8.03 -13.47
CA ALA A 203 21.66 9.27 -12.71
C ALA A 203 20.31 9.90 -12.34
N ASN A 204 20.21 10.53 -11.16
CA ASN A 204 18.96 11.13 -10.68
C ASN A 204 18.33 12.09 -11.69
N GLY A 205 19.13 12.92 -12.38
CA GLY A 205 18.64 13.82 -13.43
C GLY A 205 18.01 13.06 -14.60
N THR A 206 18.64 11.98 -15.06
CA THR A 206 18.11 11.12 -16.12
C THR A 206 16.84 10.42 -15.68
N ALA A 207 16.78 9.91 -14.43
CA ALA A 207 15.57 9.31 -13.86
C ALA A 207 14.38 10.28 -13.85
N VAL A 208 14.62 11.55 -13.47
CA VAL A 208 13.59 12.61 -13.53
C VAL A 208 13.12 12.81 -14.97
N TRP A 209 14.05 12.94 -15.92
CA TRP A 209 13.70 13.17 -17.34
C TRP A 209 12.90 12.01 -17.92
N ILE A 210 13.32 10.76 -17.71
CA ILE A 210 12.58 9.58 -18.17
C ILE A 210 11.17 9.61 -17.59
N SER A 211 11.05 9.86 -16.28
CA SER A 211 9.75 9.91 -15.60
C SER A 211 8.84 11.01 -16.13
N VAL A 212 9.38 12.18 -16.41
CA VAL A 212 8.63 13.29 -17.03
C VAL A 212 8.15 12.90 -18.43
N VAL A 213 9.03 12.40 -19.28
CA VAL A 213 8.69 12.04 -20.67
C VAL A 213 7.62 10.94 -20.70
N VAL A 214 7.79 9.89 -19.90
CA VAL A 214 6.81 8.78 -19.82
C VAL A 214 5.48 9.29 -19.27
N ALA A 215 5.51 10.09 -18.21
CA ALA A 215 4.29 10.64 -17.61
C ALA A 215 3.54 11.57 -18.56
N VAL A 216 4.25 12.43 -19.31
CA VAL A 216 3.64 13.29 -20.34
C VAL A 216 3.06 12.43 -21.46
N GLY A 217 3.79 11.44 -21.96
CA GLY A 217 3.33 10.55 -23.01
C GLY A 217 2.04 9.82 -22.63
N ILE A 218 2.00 9.21 -21.44
CA ILE A 218 0.82 8.49 -20.95
C ILE A 218 -0.34 9.47 -20.67
N SER A 219 -0.05 10.63 -20.07
CA SER A 219 -1.08 11.64 -19.78
C SER A 219 -1.72 12.18 -21.06
N VAL A 220 -0.91 12.53 -22.06
CA VAL A 220 -1.42 13.02 -23.35
C VAL A 220 -2.19 11.92 -24.08
N SER A 221 -1.66 10.69 -24.13
CA SER A 221 -2.34 9.56 -24.77
C SER A 221 -3.68 9.27 -24.09
N SER A 222 -3.72 9.27 -22.76
CA SER A 222 -4.96 9.11 -22.01
C SER A 222 -5.95 10.24 -22.28
N ALA A 223 -5.49 11.48 -22.34
CA ALA A 223 -6.34 12.62 -22.66
C ALA A 223 -6.94 12.53 -24.06
N LEU A 224 -6.12 12.16 -25.06
CA LEU A 224 -6.56 12.03 -26.45
C LEU A 224 -7.59 10.90 -26.64
N VAL A 225 -7.48 9.82 -25.88
CA VAL A 225 -8.40 8.68 -25.96
C VAL A 225 -9.65 8.91 -25.07
N PHE A 226 -9.44 9.23 -23.80
CA PHE A 226 -10.53 9.26 -22.83
C PHE A 226 -11.39 10.52 -22.93
N ILE A 227 -10.83 11.70 -23.21
CA ILE A 227 -11.63 12.94 -23.27
C ILE A 227 -12.67 12.88 -24.40
N PRO A 228 -12.35 12.49 -25.66
CA PRO A 228 -13.36 12.35 -26.70
C PRO A 228 -14.35 11.24 -26.40
N PHE A 229 -13.89 10.11 -25.86
CA PHE A 229 -14.75 9.01 -25.47
C PHE A 229 -15.76 9.45 -24.41
N MET A 230 -15.31 10.10 -23.34
CA MET A 230 -16.15 10.59 -22.26
C MET A 230 -17.16 11.63 -22.74
N LYS A 231 -16.75 12.57 -23.60
CA LYS A 231 -17.66 13.56 -24.19
C LYS A 231 -18.79 12.95 -25.06
N ARG A 232 -18.52 11.78 -25.66
CA ARG A 232 -19.49 11.11 -26.54
C ARG A 232 -20.41 10.14 -25.80
N THR A 233 -19.93 9.49 -24.76
CA THR A 233 -20.56 8.29 -24.21
C THR A 233 -21.14 8.50 -22.81
N ILE A 234 -20.74 9.56 -22.09
CA ILE A 234 -20.96 9.66 -20.65
C ILE A 234 -21.84 10.85 -20.32
N ALA A 235 -22.87 10.59 -19.51
CA ALA A 235 -23.63 11.63 -18.86
C ALA A 235 -22.76 12.37 -17.83
N VAL A 236 -23.05 13.65 -17.62
CA VAL A 236 -22.26 14.57 -16.74
C VAL A 236 -21.94 13.98 -15.35
N LYS A 237 -22.75 13.04 -14.86
CA LYS A 237 -22.58 12.42 -13.53
C LYS A 237 -21.47 11.38 -13.44
N ASP A 238 -20.96 10.88 -14.56
CA ASP A 238 -20.09 9.69 -14.58
C ASP A 238 -18.60 10.04 -14.78
N ALA A 239 -18.26 11.30 -15.06
CA ALA A 239 -16.86 11.71 -15.26
C ALA A 239 -16.00 11.52 -14.01
N GLU A 240 -16.56 11.77 -12.83
CA GLU A 240 -15.87 11.58 -11.54
C GLU A 240 -15.61 10.11 -11.25
N GLN A 241 -16.44 9.19 -11.78
CA GLN A 241 -16.26 7.75 -11.67
C GLN A 241 -14.95 7.29 -12.33
N TYR A 242 -14.60 7.82 -13.49
CA TYR A 242 -13.36 7.43 -14.18
C TYR A 242 -12.11 7.94 -13.48
N LEU A 243 -12.16 9.13 -12.87
CA LEU A 243 -11.09 9.61 -12.01
C LEU A 243 -10.84 8.66 -10.83
N GLN A 244 -11.91 8.17 -10.23
CA GLN A 244 -11.81 7.23 -9.13
C GLN A 244 -11.32 5.84 -9.58
N VAL A 245 -11.70 5.35 -10.75
CA VAL A 245 -11.12 4.11 -11.30
C VAL A 245 -9.61 4.23 -11.47
N PHE A 246 -9.15 5.39 -11.94
CA PHE A 246 -7.73 5.65 -12.08
C PHE A 246 -7.00 5.67 -10.71
N SER A 247 -7.56 6.33 -9.71
CA SER A 247 -6.96 6.33 -8.36
C SER A 247 -6.98 4.95 -7.71
N ALA A 248 -8.01 4.14 -7.97
CA ALA A 248 -8.06 2.75 -7.53
C ALA A 248 -6.92 1.89 -8.12
N CYS A 249 -6.63 2.07 -9.42
CA CYS A 249 -5.47 1.42 -10.05
C CYS A 249 -4.15 1.82 -9.36
N THR A 250 -4.00 3.11 -9.08
CA THR A 250 -2.82 3.64 -8.39
C THR A 250 -2.71 3.14 -6.97
N MET A 251 -3.82 3.11 -6.25
CA MET A 251 -3.87 2.63 -4.87
C MET A 251 -3.55 1.14 -4.79
N SER A 252 -4.08 0.33 -5.71
CA SER A 252 -3.75 -1.10 -5.80
C SER A 252 -2.26 -1.31 -6.08
N PHE A 253 -1.67 -0.53 -7.00
CA PHE A 253 -0.23 -0.59 -7.26
C PHE A 253 0.60 -0.22 -6.01
N ALA A 254 0.21 0.85 -5.31
CA ALA A 254 0.88 1.28 -4.09
C ALA A 254 0.78 0.24 -2.97
N HIS A 255 -0.39 -0.39 -2.82
CA HIS A 255 -0.63 -1.45 -1.86
C HIS A 255 0.27 -2.65 -2.14
N GLY A 256 0.28 -3.18 -3.38
CA GLY A 256 1.16 -4.28 -3.76
C GLY A 256 2.64 -3.99 -3.51
N ALA A 257 3.07 -2.76 -3.77
CA ALA A 257 4.44 -2.31 -3.49
C ALA A 257 4.81 -2.33 -1.99
N ASN A 258 3.83 -2.12 -1.12
CA ASN A 258 4.05 -2.06 0.34
C ASN A 258 3.82 -3.42 1.01
N ASP A 259 2.66 -4.02 0.76
CA ASP A 259 2.14 -5.08 1.62
C ASP A 259 2.57 -6.50 1.23
N VAL A 260 3.05 -6.70 -0.01
CA VAL A 260 3.71 -7.98 -0.38
C VAL A 260 4.88 -8.32 0.54
N ALA A 261 5.52 -7.30 1.09
CA ALA A 261 6.67 -7.43 1.99
C ALA A 261 6.32 -8.16 3.29
N ASN A 262 5.11 -8.01 3.78
CA ASN A 262 4.65 -8.59 5.04
C ASN A 262 4.75 -10.13 4.99
N ALA A 263 4.21 -10.74 3.94
CA ALA A 263 4.29 -12.19 3.75
C ALA A 263 5.62 -12.66 3.15
N MET A 264 6.21 -11.88 2.24
CA MET A 264 7.38 -12.32 1.49
C MET A 264 8.71 -12.03 2.18
N GLY A 265 8.77 -11.09 3.13
CA GLY A 265 9.96 -10.81 3.92
C GLY A 265 10.41 -12.00 4.76
N PRO A 266 9.57 -12.49 5.67
CA PRO A 266 9.89 -13.69 6.45
C PRO A 266 10.17 -14.91 5.58
N PHE A 267 9.41 -15.10 4.50
CA PHE A 267 9.62 -16.21 3.58
C PHE A 267 10.96 -16.11 2.82
N ALA A 268 11.36 -14.93 2.40
CA ALA A 268 12.65 -14.72 1.73
C ALA A 268 13.83 -15.07 2.66
N ALA A 269 13.70 -14.78 3.96
CA ALA A 269 14.69 -15.20 4.95
C ALA A 269 14.75 -16.73 5.06
N VAL A 270 13.61 -17.41 5.20
CA VAL A 270 13.53 -18.88 5.25
C VAL A 270 14.17 -19.50 4.01
N TYR A 271 13.79 -19.00 2.82
CA TYR A 271 14.30 -19.51 1.54
C TYR A 271 15.82 -19.35 1.42
N TYR A 272 16.37 -18.20 1.81
CA TYR A 272 17.78 -17.95 1.77
C TYR A 272 18.56 -18.87 2.73
N ILE A 273 18.09 -19.02 3.97
CA ILE A 273 18.75 -19.88 4.98
C ILE A 273 18.72 -21.35 4.51
N TRP A 274 17.59 -21.78 3.95
CA TRP A 274 17.46 -23.14 3.41
C TRP A 274 18.45 -23.43 2.29
N GLN A 275 18.73 -22.44 1.42
CA GLN A 275 19.67 -22.62 0.32
C GLN A 275 21.15 -22.53 0.74
N ASN A 276 21.48 -21.64 1.66
CA ASN A 276 22.86 -21.25 1.94
C ASN A 276 23.35 -21.71 3.32
N SER A 277 22.46 -22.16 4.21
CA SER A 277 22.75 -22.48 5.61
C SER A 277 23.36 -21.30 6.39
N GLU A 278 23.14 -20.08 5.93
CA GLU A 278 23.63 -18.83 6.50
C GLU A 278 22.49 -17.84 6.67
N VAL A 279 22.66 -16.88 7.59
CA VAL A 279 21.68 -15.82 7.82
C VAL A 279 21.74 -14.78 6.69
N PRO A 280 20.61 -14.35 6.12
CA PRO A 280 20.63 -13.38 5.04
C PRO A 280 21.10 -12.00 5.52
N GLY A 281 22.15 -11.49 4.88
CA GLY A 281 22.56 -10.10 5.05
C GLY A 281 21.56 -9.13 4.40
N SER A 282 21.64 -7.86 4.79
CA SER A 282 20.78 -6.79 4.29
C SER A 282 20.84 -6.56 2.77
N LYS A 283 21.90 -7.00 2.12
CA LYS A 283 22.14 -6.76 0.68
C LYS A 283 21.78 -7.94 -0.22
N VAL A 284 21.24 -9.02 0.35
CA VAL A 284 20.83 -10.19 -0.45
C VAL A 284 19.52 -9.86 -1.16
N PRO A 285 19.52 -9.84 -2.50
CA PRO A 285 18.31 -9.48 -3.25
C PRO A 285 17.23 -10.54 -3.08
N VAL A 286 15.97 -10.09 -2.98
CA VAL A 286 14.80 -10.98 -2.95
C VAL A 286 14.51 -11.45 -4.37
N PRO A 287 14.43 -12.77 -4.64
CA PRO A 287 14.06 -13.28 -5.95
C PRO A 287 12.68 -12.79 -6.41
N THR A 288 12.58 -12.32 -7.64
CA THR A 288 11.34 -11.75 -8.20
C THR A 288 10.16 -12.72 -8.16
N TRP A 289 10.41 -14.04 -8.30
CA TRP A 289 9.34 -15.05 -8.23
C TRP A 289 8.68 -15.10 -6.84
N ILE A 290 9.40 -14.78 -5.76
CA ILE A 290 8.85 -14.69 -4.41
C ILE A 290 7.82 -13.57 -4.36
N LEU A 291 8.19 -12.39 -4.86
CA LEU A 291 7.28 -11.23 -4.91
C LEU A 291 6.05 -11.51 -5.80
N ALA A 292 6.27 -12.14 -6.96
CA ALA A 292 5.19 -12.53 -7.86
C ALA A 292 4.21 -13.51 -7.19
N PHE A 293 4.73 -14.51 -6.46
CA PHE A 293 3.90 -15.46 -5.73
C PHE A 293 3.07 -14.78 -4.64
N GLY A 294 3.68 -13.83 -3.90
CA GLY A 294 2.98 -13.01 -2.91
C GLY A 294 1.84 -12.20 -3.53
N GLY A 295 2.12 -11.50 -4.64
CA GLY A 295 1.11 -10.74 -5.37
C GLY A 295 -0.07 -11.59 -5.83
N VAL A 296 0.17 -12.79 -6.33
CA VAL A 296 -0.89 -13.75 -6.70
C VAL A 296 -1.72 -14.16 -5.48
N GLY A 297 -1.08 -14.45 -4.34
CA GLY A 297 -1.78 -14.81 -3.10
C GLY A 297 -2.71 -13.69 -2.61
N ILE A 298 -2.23 -12.43 -2.67
CA ILE A 298 -3.03 -11.25 -2.30
C ILE A 298 -4.25 -11.11 -3.22
N VAL A 299 -4.09 -11.24 -4.52
CA VAL A 299 -5.22 -11.17 -5.48
C VAL A 299 -6.25 -12.27 -5.24
N ILE A 300 -5.82 -13.50 -4.93
CA ILE A 300 -6.73 -14.61 -4.61
C ILE A 300 -7.49 -14.33 -3.32
N GLY A 301 -6.84 -13.80 -2.29
CA GLY A 301 -7.49 -13.41 -1.03
C GLY A 301 -8.60 -12.38 -1.25
N LEU A 302 -8.29 -11.32 -2.01
CA LEU A 302 -9.30 -10.35 -2.42
C LEU A 302 -10.45 -11.01 -3.17
N ALA A 303 -10.16 -11.79 -4.20
CA ALA A 303 -11.16 -12.36 -5.09
C ALA A 303 -12.15 -13.29 -4.38
N THR A 304 -11.70 -13.99 -3.33
CA THR A 304 -12.51 -15.01 -2.66
C THR A 304 -13.18 -14.51 -1.38
N TYR A 305 -12.57 -13.61 -0.63
CA TYR A 305 -13.08 -13.18 0.68
C TYR A 305 -13.18 -11.66 0.87
N GLY A 306 -12.45 -10.85 0.08
CA GLY A 306 -12.38 -9.40 0.26
C GLY A 306 -13.71 -8.65 0.22
N TRP A 307 -14.75 -9.24 -0.39
CA TRP A 307 -16.08 -8.62 -0.45
C TRP A 307 -16.72 -8.40 0.92
N HIS A 308 -16.43 -9.23 1.91
CA HIS A 308 -16.91 -9.08 3.28
C HIS A 308 -16.42 -7.77 3.90
N ILE A 309 -15.11 -7.54 3.83
CA ILE A 309 -14.47 -6.34 4.43
C ILE A 309 -14.82 -5.08 3.64
N MET A 310 -14.89 -5.14 2.31
CA MET A 310 -15.29 -4.00 1.48
C MET A 310 -16.67 -3.45 1.85
N GLY A 311 -17.62 -4.33 2.12
CA GLY A 311 -18.97 -3.94 2.49
C GLY A 311 -19.04 -3.17 3.81
N LEU A 312 -18.12 -3.45 4.73
CA LEU A 312 -18.05 -2.77 6.02
C LEU A 312 -17.43 -1.38 5.90
N TYR A 313 -16.40 -1.25 5.08
CA TYR A 313 -15.56 -0.05 5.07
C TYR A 313 -16.18 1.10 4.29
N GLY A 314 -16.64 0.83 3.09
CA GLY A 314 -17.11 1.87 2.19
C GLY A 314 -18.41 2.55 2.62
N ALA A 315 -19.28 1.84 3.36
CA ALA A 315 -20.58 2.38 3.75
C ALA A 315 -20.58 3.06 5.13
N LYS A 316 -19.58 2.81 5.96
CA LYS A 316 -19.64 3.14 7.40
C LYS A 316 -18.67 4.24 7.86
N SER A 317 -17.56 4.52 7.15
CA SER A 317 -16.53 5.45 7.62
C SER A 317 -16.85 6.93 7.33
N VAL A 318 -17.20 7.24 6.10
CA VAL A 318 -17.48 8.59 5.60
C VAL A 318 -18.53 8.49 4.49
N MET A 319 -19.33 9.53 4.27
CA MET A 319 -20.19 9.60 3.08
C MET A 319 -19.31 9.64 1.81
N ILE A 320 -19.20 8.50 1.13
CA ILE A 320 -18.35 8.36 -0.05
C ILE A 320 -19.06 8.82 -1.31
N SER A 321 -18.36 9.63 -2.12
CA SER A 321 -18.66 9.95 -3.50
C SER A 321 -17.42 9.71 -4.36
N ASN A 322 -17.57 9.66 -5.66
CA ASN A 322 -16.45 9.41 -6.56
C ASN A 322 -15.32 10.44 -6.40
N SER A 323 -15.64 11.73 -6.24
CA SER A 323 -14.63 12.77 -6.00
C SER A 323 -13.90 12.60 -4.66
N ARG A 324 -14.61 12.18 -3.60
CA ARG A 324 -14.02 11.92 -2.29
C ARG A 324 -13.15 10.69 -2.33
N GLY A 325 -13.65 9.59 -2.92
CA GLY A 325 -12.90 8.36 -3.11
C GLY A 325 -11.62 8.58 -3.89
N PHE A 326 -11.68 9.33 -4.99
CA PHE A 326 -10.51 9.73 -5.77
C PHE A 326 -9.44 10.42 -4.89
N CYS A 327 -9.83 11.42 -4.08
CA CYS A 327 -8.89 12.14 -3.25
C CYS A 327 -8.28 11.27 -2.15
N ILE A 328 -9.08 10.39 -1.53
CA ILE A 328 -8.64 9.45 -0.50
C ILE A 328 -7.64 8.45 -1.07
N GLU A 329 -8.00 7.78 -2.16
CA GLU A 329 -7.18 6.75 -2.80
C GLU A 329 -5.87 7.33 -3.33
N LEU A 330 -5.90 8.46 -4.03
CA LEU A 330 -4.70 9.08 -4.60
C LEU A 330 -3.74 9.56 -3.49
N ALA A 331 -4.24 10.21 -2.44
CA ALA A 331 -3.42 10.67 -1.32
C ALA A 331 -2.79 9.49 -0.56
N THR A 332 -3.56 8.42 -0.33
CA THR A 332 -3.06 7.19 0.28
C THR A 332 -1.97 6.57 -0.57
N ALA A 333 -2.21 6.39 -1.86
CA ALA A 333 -1.25 5.82 -2.80
C ALA A 333 0.06 6.61 -2.84
N MET A 334 -0.01 7.93 -2.91
CA MET A 334 1.18 8.78 -2.88
C MET A 334 1.97 8.61 -1.58
N THR A 335 1.31 8.62 -0.43
CA THR A 335 1.95 8.43 0.88
C THR A 335 2.65 7.08 0.96
N VAL A 336 1.97 6.01 0.52
CA VAL A 336 2.50 4.64 0.53
C VAL A 336 3.70 4.47 -0.41
N ILE A 337 3.61 4.99 -1.64
CA ILE A 337 4.72 4.91 -2.61
C ILE A 337 5.96 5.68 -2.10
N PHE A 338 5.76 6.85 -1.48
CA PHE A 338 6.87 7.58 -0.87
C PHE A 338 7.54 6.77 0.24
N ALA A 339 6.78 6.16 1.15
CA ALA A 339 7.33 5.34 2.22
C ALA A 339 8.06 4.10 1.67
N ALA A 340 7.48 3.40 0.70
CA ALA A 340 8.08 2.24 0.05
C ALA A 340 9.43 2.55 -0.61
N ARG A 341 9.61 3.76 -1.13
CA ARG A 341 10.90 4.19 -1.68
C ARG A 341 12.03 4.15 -0.66
N TRP A 342 11.75 4.48 0.58
CA TRP A 342 12.74 4.43 1.67
C TRP A 342 12.80 3.08 2.37
N GLY A 343 11.98 2.11 1.95
CA GLY A 343 11.90 0.80 2.59
C GLY A 343 11.30 0.90 3.99
N ILE A 344 10.37 1.83 4.22
CA ILE A 344 9.64 1.98 5.46
C ILE A 344 8.24 1.38 5.25
N PRO A 345 7.98 0.15 5.71
CA PRO A 345 6.65 -0.43 5.64
C PRO A 345 5.69 0.37 6.52
N ILE A 346 4.68 0.93 5.91
CA ILE A 346 3.63 1.68 6.61
C ILE A 346 2.29 0.94 6.50
N SER A 347 1.36 1.27 7.37
CA SER A 347 0.01 0.73 7.31
C SER A 347 -0.82 1.44 6.25
N THR A 348 -1.14 0.73 5.17
CA THR A 348 -2.02 1.20 4.11
C THR A 348 -3.44 1.45 4.61
N SER A 349 -3.96 0.57 5.49
CA SER A 349 -5.27 0.71 6.13
C SER A 349 -5.38 2.00 6.94
N HIS A 350 -4.42 2.28 7.82
CA HIS A 350 -4.44 3.49 8.64
C HIS A 350 -4.30 4.75 7.79
N THR A 351 -3.41 4.71 6.82
CA THR A 351 -3.19 5.81 5.87
C THR A 351 -4.50 6.14 5.14
N CYS A 352 -5.25 5.13 4.69
CA CYS A 352 -6.54 5.29 4.01
C CYS A 352 -7.63 5.83 4.93
N VAL A 353 -7.75 5.30 6.17
CA VAL A 353 -8.74 5.77 7.15
C VAL A 353 -8.55 7.25 7.46
N PHE A 354 -7.32 7.66 7.76
CA PHE A 354 -7.04 9.04 8.11
C PHE A 354 -7.16 9.99 6.89
N ALA A 355 -6.85 9.52 5.68
CA ALA A 355 -7.18 10.24 4.46
C ALA A 355 -8.69 10.47 4.33
N ALA A 356 -9.51 9.46 4.65
CA ALA A 356 -10.97 9.57 4.64
C ALA A 356 -11.47 10.55 5.73
N VAL A 357 -10.89 10.52 6.94
CA VAL A 357 -11.20 11.47 8.02
C VAL A 357 -11.00 12.91 7.56
N ALA A 358 -9.88 13.23 6.90
CA ALA A 358 -9.60 14.59 6.43
C ALA A 358 -10.66 15.05 5.43
N VAL A 359 -11.04 14.20 4.47
CA VAL A 359 -12.10 14.52 3.49
C VAL A 359 -13.45 14.65 4.17
N GLY A 360 -13.78 13.77 5.13
CA GLY A 360 -15.04 13.82 5.89
C GLY A 360 -15.20 15.09 6.71
N CYS A 361 -14.12 15.64 7.27
CA CYS A 361 -14.12 16.88 8.05
C CYS A 361 -14.60 18.10 7.22
N PHE A 362 -14.55 18.07 5.91
CA PHE A 362 -15.12 19.14 5.06
C PHE A 362 -16.65 19.22 5.15
N GLU A 363 -17.32 18.17 5.61
CA GLU A 363 -18.76 18.17 5.93
C GLU A 363 -19.05 18.46 7.42
N GLY A 364 -18.00 18.87 8.15
CA GLY A 364 -18.05 19.11 9.58
C GLY A 364 -17.88 17.82 10.41
N TRP A 365 -18.02 17.97 11.74
CA TRP A 365 -17.79 16.87 12.70
C TRP A 365 -18.66 15.63 12.43
N ARG A 366 -19.88 15.83 11.93
CA ARG A 366 -20.83 14.75 11.60
C ARG A 366 -20.51 14.03 10.29
N GLY A 367 -19.58 14.56 9.49
CA GLY A 367 -19.14 13.94 8.23
C GLY A 367 -18.25 12.71 8.43
N VAL A 368 -17.81 12.44 9.65
CA VAL A 368 -16.92 11.33 10.01
C VAL A 368 -17.58 10.45 11.06
N ASN A 369 -17.51 9.14 10.88
CA ASN A 369 -17.90 8.17 11.88
C ASN A 369 -16.76 7.97 12.89
N TRP A 370 -16.74 8.79 13.94
CA TRP A 370 -15.68 8.75 14.95
C TRP A 370 -15.60 7.44 15.72
N PHE A 371 -16.71 6.73 15.88
CA PHE A 371 -16.71 5.43 16.52
C PHE A 371 -15.87 4.42 15.70
N MET A 372 -16.03 4.43 14.39
CA MET A 372 -15.24 3.58 13.50
C MET A 372 -13.74 3.96 13.49
N VAL A 373 -13.44 5.26 13.52
CA VAL A 373 -12.05 5.74 13.66
C VAL A 373 -11.43 5.24 14.95
N LEU A 374 -12.17 5.35 16.08
CA LEU A 374 -11.69 4.84 17.37
C LEU A 374 -11.51 3.31 17.35
N GLN A 375 -12.45 2.58 16.76
CA GLN A 375 -12.35 1.12 16.59
C GLN A 375 -11.10 0.75 15.79
N THR A 376 -10.81 1.46 14.69
CA THR A 376 -9.59 1.26 13.90
C THR A 376 -8.34 1.53 14.72
N ILE A 377 -8.30 2.64 15.50
CA ILE A 377 -7.17 2.95 16.38
C ILE A 377 -6.99 1.85 17.44
N CYS A 378 -8.06 1.37 18.06
CA CYS A 378 -7.98 0.27 19.01
C CYS A 378 -7.45 -1.02 18.36
N ALA A 379 -7.94 -1.35 17.14
CA ALA A 379 -7.46 -2.49 16.39
C ALA A 379 -5.97 -2.41 16.08
N MET A 380 -5.42 -1.19 15.83
CA MET A 380 -3.99 -0.97 15.64
C MET A 380 -3.15 -1.47 16.82
N PHE A 381 -3.57 -1.13 18.04
CA PHE A 381 -2.85 -1.51 19.25
C PHE A 381 -3.01 -2.99 19.60
N ILE A 382 -4.18 -3.57 19.31
CA ILE A 382 -4.43 -4.99 19.58
C ILE A 382 -3.66 -5.89 18.59
N THR A 383 -3.39 -5.38 17.40
CA THR A 383 -2.72 -6.13 16.32
C THR A 383 -1.20 -6.26 16.55
N LEU A 384 -0.58 -5.36 17.31
CA LEU A 384 0.83 -5.43 17.70
C LEU A 384 1.07 -6.45 18.82
#